data_aa164b8749ef22020d2fa169d7a993ad
#
_entry.id   aa164b8749ef22020d2fa169d7a993ad
#
_cell.length_a   1.000
_cell.length_b   1.000
_cell.length_c   1.000
_cell.angle_alpha   90.00
_cell.angle_beta   90.00
_cell.angle_gamma   90.00
#
_symmetry.space_group_name_H-M   'P 1'
#
loop_
_entity.id
_entity.type
_entity.pdbx_description
1 polymer ?
#
loop_
_entity_poly.entity_id
_entity_poly.type
_entity_poly.pdbx_seq_one_letter_code
_entity_poly.pdbx_strand_id
1 'polypeptide(L)'
;MQTWIILAIVAAVTIYMIATYNRLVRWRNLMREGWSGIDVQLKRRTDLVPNLVETVKGYAAQERQVLEEVTNARARATQVQVQIPPDIVNNPEAFKRFQDAQAQLTGALGRLLAVSERYPDLKSNQNFLALQSQLEGTENRIAVARRDYIEAVRQYNTELRTFPGIIWASTIYKNNKPMETFTVAEDVKTPPQVKF
;
A
#
# COMPACT_ATOMS: atom_id res chain seq x y z
N MET A 1 -44.46 -15.19 -31.20
CA MET A 1 -44.30 -14.53 -29.87
C MET A 1 -43.21 -15.19 -29.01
N GLN A 2 -43.23 -16.50 -28.84
CA GLN A 2 -42.22 -17.21 -28.00
C GLN A 2 -40.76 -17.01 -28.45
N THR A 3 -40.48 -17.02 -29.76
CA THR A 3 -39.13 -16.81 -30.31
C THR A 3 -38.57 -15.42 -30.00
N TRP A 4 -39.38 -14.37 -30.06
CA TRP A 4 -38.97 -13.02 -29.71
C TRP A 4 -38.69 -12.86 -28.19
N ILE A 5 -39.45 -13.55 -27.35
CA ILE A 5 -39.21 -13.57 -25.90
C ILE A 5 -37.86 -14.25 -25.58
N ILE A 6 -37.58 -15.39 -26.20
CA ILE A 6 -36.30 -16.11 -26.03
C ILE A 6 -35.13 -15.22 -26.49
N LEU A 7 -35.24 -14.57 -27.66
CA LEU A 7 -34.19 -13.65 -28.14
C LEU A 7 -33.97 -12.47 -27.20
N ALA A 8 -35.03 -11.90 -26.64
CA ALA A 8 -34.94 -10.81 -25.68
C ALA A 8 -34.22 -11.27 -24.37
N ILE A 9 -34.51 -12.45 -23.87
CA ILE A 9 -33.85 -13.04 -22.69
C ILE A 9 -32.37 -13.26 -22.98
N VAL A 10 -32.02 -13.85 -24.13
CA VAL A 10 -30.63 -14.10 -24.52
C VAL A 10 -29.86 -12.77 -24.64
N ALA A 11 -30.45 -11.76 -25.26
CA ALA A 11 -29.85 -10.43 -25.38
C ALA A 11 -29.63 -9.79 -24.00
N ALA A 12 -30.63 -9.86 -23.11
CA ALA A 12 -30.52 -9.31 -21.77
C ALA A 12 -29.40 -10.00 -20.97
N VAL A 13 -29.31 -11.33 -21.02
CA VAL A 13 -28.24 -12.10 -20.37
C VAL A 13 -26.88 -11.73 -20.94
N THR A 14 -26.75 -11.60 -22.27
CA THR A 14 -25.49 -11.23 -22.91
C THR A 14 -25.03 -9.82 -22.49
N ILE A 15 -25.93 -8.85 -22.51
CA ILE A 15 -25.64 -7.47 -22.07
C ILE A 15 -25.20 -7.47 -20.60
N TYR A 16 -25.89 -8.24 -19.76
CA TYR A 16 -25.57 -8.35 -18.34
C TYR A 16 -24.20 -9.00 -18.10
N MET A 17 -23.82 -10.01 -18.87
CA MET A 17 -22.50 -10.63 -18.85
C MET A 17 -21.41 -9.62 -19.20
N ILE A 18 -21.60 -8.86 -20.29
CA ILE A 18 -20.65 -7.83 -20.73
C ILE A 18 -20.50 -6.76 -19.66
N ALA A 19 -21.59 -6.30 -19.07
CA ALA A 19 -21.58 -5.30 -18.00
C ALA A 19 -20.80 -5.79 -16.76
N THR A 20 -21.00 -7.05 -16.34
CA THR A 20 -20.27 -7.64 -15.23
C THR A 20 -18.77 -7.78 -15.53
N TYR A 21 -18.42 -8.23 -16.74
CA TYR A 21 -17.04 -8.29 -17.17
C TYR A 21 -16.36 -6.93 -17.14
N ASN A 22 -16.99 -5.92 -17.73
CA ASN A 22 -16.46 -4.56 -17.76
C ASN A 22 -16.27 -3.99 -16.34
N ARG A 23 -17.13 -4.35 -15.41
CA ARG A 23 -17.03 -3.98 -14.00
C ARG A 23 -15.81 -4.61 -13.32
N LEU A 24 -15.55 -5.91 -13.55
CA LEU A 24 -14.36 -6.60 -13.08
C LEU A 24 -13.06 -5.99 -13.64
N VAL A 25 -13.05 -5.72 -14.96
CA VAL A 25 -11.91 -5.06 -15.62
C VAL A 25 -11.64 -3.67 -15.02
N ARG A 26 -12.70 -2.90 -14.78
CA ARG A 26 -12.61 -1.58 -14.14
C ARG A 26 -11.96 -1.66 -12.76
N TRP A 27 -12.44 -2.55 -11.89
CA TRP A 27 -11.86 -2.72 -10.55
C TRP A 27 -10.41 -3.19 -10.59
N ARG A 28 -10.06 -4.08 -11.53
CA ARG A 28 -8.67 -4.50 -11.75
C ARG A 28 -7.77 -3.32 -12.14
N ASN A 29 -8.24 -2.45 -13.02
CA ASN A 29 -7.47 -1.29 -13.44
C ASN A 29 -7.32 -0.28 -12.28
N LEU A 30 -8.38 -0.03 -11.51
CA LEU A 30 -8.31 0.83 -10.32
C LEU A 30 -7.35 0.29 -9.26
N MET A 31 -7.28 -1.03 -9.07
CA MET A 31 -6.29 -1.63 -8.18
C MET A 31 -4.86 -1.41 -8.68
N ARG A 32 -4.61 -1.57 -9.98
CA ARG A 32 -3.28 -1.33 -10.57
C ARG A 32 -2.86 0.13 -10.43
N GLU A 33 -3.79 1.03 -10.67
CA GLU A 33 -3.58 2.46 -10.50
C GLU A 33 -3.29 2.81 -9.04
N GLY A 34 -4.10 2.30 -8.11
CA GLY A 34 -3.89 2.47 -6.67
C GLY A 34 -2.54 1.90 -6.21
N TRP A 35 -2.15 0.71 -6.71
CA TRP A 35 -0.84 0.13 -6.43
C TRP A 35 0.30 1.00 -6.96
N SER A 36 0.21 1.47 -8.20
CA SER A 36 1.20 2.37 -8.79
C SER A 36 1.33 3.67 -7.98
N GLY A 37 0.20 4.21 -7.51
CA GLY A 37 0.17 5.37 -6.63
C GLY A 37 0.93 5.13 -5.31
N ILE A 38 0.75 3.97 -4.69
CA ILE A 38 1.49 3.56 -3.48
C ILE A 38 2.99 3.48 -3.79
N ASP A 39 3.38 2.79 -4.86
CA ASP A 39 4.78 2.56 -5.24
C ASP A 39 5.53 3.88 -5.45
N VAL A 40 4.94 4.84 -6.16
CA VAL A 40 5.50 6.18 -6.38
C VAL A 40 5.76 6.90 -5.05
N GLN A 41 4.82 6.86 -4.11
CA GLN A 41 4.98 7.54 -2.81
C GLN A 41 6.01 6.82 -1.92
N LEU A 42 6.08 5.50 -1.97
CA LEU A 42 7.10 4.72 -1.25
C LEU A 42 8.50 5.01 -1.79
N LYS A 43 8.65 5.13 -3.11
CA LYS A 43 9.92 5.55 -3.72
C LYS A 43 10.31 6.94 -3.23
N ARG A 44 9.38 7.90 -3.26
CA ARG A 44 9.63 9.25 -2.74
C ARG A 44 10.08 9.23 -1.29
N ARG A 45 9.46 8.39 -0.45
CA ARG A 45 9.88 8.20 0.94
C ARG A 45 11.33 7.72 1.04
N THR A 46 11.71 6.68 0.30
CA THR A 46 13.07 6.13 0.31
C THR A 46 14.11 7.11 -0.24
N ASP A 47 13.71 8.01 -1.15
CA ASP A 47 14.58 9.05 -1.72
C ASP A 47 14.84 10.20 -0.73
N LEU A 48 13.94 10.45 0.23
CA LEU A 48 14.13 11.46 1.27
C LEU A 48 15.09 11.00 2.38
N VAL A 49 15.21 9.69 2.61
CA VAL A 49 15.99 9.12 3.73
C VAL A 49 17.47 9.55 3.73
N PRO A 50 18.24 9.52 2.62
CA PRO A 50 19.64 9.92 2.65
C PRO A 50 19.85 11.37 3.12
N ASN A 51 19.04 12.30 2.63
CA ASN A 51 19.13 13.69 3.01
C ASN A 51 18.79 13.91 4.49
N LEU A 52 17.79 13.15 4.99
CA LEU A 52 17.43 13.19 6.40
C LEU A 52 18.55 12.63 7.28
N VAL A 53 19.15 11.50 6.90
CA VAL A 53 20.28 10.88 7.62
C VAL A 53 21.49 11.82 7.65
N GLU A 54 21.88 12.44 6.53
CA GLU A 54 23.01 13.37 6.48
C GLU A 54 22.73 14.64 7.31
N THR A 55 21.52 15.16 7.29
CA THR A 55 21.15 16.30 8.12
C THR A 55 21.24 15.96 9.61
N VAL A 56 20.69 14.81 10.05
CA VAL A 56 20.76 14.38 11.45
C VAL A 56 22.20 14.09 11.84
N LYS A 57 23.01 13.44 11.00
CA LYS A 57 24.42 13.15 11.26
C LYS A 57 25.25 14.39 11.52
N GLY A 58 24.94 15.51 10.88
CA GLY A 58 25.63 16.79 11.11
C GLY A 58 25.47 17.34 12.53
N TYR A 59 24.41 16.97 13.24
CA TYR A 59 24.10 17.45 14.60
C TYR A 59 24.16 16.37 15.67
N ALA A 60 23.99 15.13 15.31
CA ALA A 60 23.86 13.99 16.22
C ALA A 60 24.69 12.78 15.75
N ALA A 61 25.97 13.01 15.40
CA ALA A 61 26.87 11.98 14.87
C ALA A 61 27.10 10.80 15.84
N GLN A 62 26.91 11.00 17.16
CA GLN A 62 26.99 9.95 18.18
C GLN A 62 25.83 8.95 18.14
N GLU A 63 24.72 9.28 17.48
CA GLU A 63 23.54 8.40 17.33
C GLU A 63 23.75 7.35 16.21
N ARG A 64 24.96 6.78 16.12
CA ARG A 64 25.38 5.86 15.04
C ARG A 64 24.42 4.71 14.83
N GLN A 65 23.94 4.10 15.92
CA GLN A 65 23.04 2.94 15.84
C GLN A 65 21.73 3.30 15.12
N VAL A 66 21.14 4.46 15.42
CA VAL A 66 19.88 4.91 14.78
C VAL A 66 20.12 5.24 13.31
N LEU A 67 21.24 5.91 12.97
CA LEU A 67 21.61 6.23 11.60
C LEU A 67 21.85 4.98 10.75
N GLU A 68 22.56 3.98 11.29
CA GLU A 68 22.79 2.69 10.64
C GLU A 68 21.47 1.91 10.47
N GLU A 69 20.62 1.90 11.47
CA GLU A 69 19.33 1.22 11.44
C GLU A 69 18.43 1.77 10.32
N VAL A 70 18.33 3.09 10.20
CA VAL A 70 17.56 3.76 9.13
C VAL A 70 18.14 3.44 7.74
N THR A 71 19.47 3.49 7.61
CA THR A 71 20.16 3.19 6.36
C THR A 71 19.92 1.74 5.93
N ASN A 72 20.00 0.80 6.87
CA ASN A 72 19.77 -0.63 6.62
C ASN A 72 18.28 -0.90 6.30
N ALA A 73 17.36 -0.28 7.02
CA ALA A 73 15.93 -0.42 6.76
C ALA A 73 15.56 0.15 5.37
N ARG A 74 16.16 1.28 4.97
CA ARG A 74 16.01 1.83 3.62
C ARG A 74 16.52 0.86 2.56
N ALA A 75 17.73 0.30 2.75
CA ALA A 75 18.32 -0.65 1.80
C ALA A 75 17.41 -1.87 1.61
N ARG A 76 16.88 -2.44 2.70
CA ARG A 76 15.93 -3.57 2.65
C ARG A 76 14.62 -3.19 1.94
N ALA A 77 14.03 -2.05 2.28
CA ALA A 77 12.79 -1.58 1.65
C ALA A 77 12.98 -1.38 0.14
N THR A 78 14.10 -0.79 -0.29
CA THR A 78 14.44 -0.60 -1.71
C THR A 78 14.68 -1.94 -2.41
N GLN A 79 15.43 -2.87 -1.79
CA GLN A 79 15.69 -4.19 -2.36
C GLN A 79 14.39 -4.97 -2.58
N VAL A 80 13.51 -5.00 -1.58
CA VAL A 80 12.22 -5.68 -1.70
C VAL A 80 11.37 -5.01 -2.78
N GLN A 81 11.34 -3.68 -2.84
CA GLN A 81 10.58 -2.93 -3.84
C GLN A 81 11.04 -3.23 -5.28
N VAL A 82 12.34 -3.32 -5.53
CA VAL A 82 12.89 -3.67 -6.85
C VAL A 82 12.57 -5.13 -7.24
N GLN A 83 12.46 -6.03 -6.26
CA GLN A 83 12.18 -7.46 -6.49
C GLN A 83 10.68 -7.78 -6.54
N ILE A 84 9.80 -6.77 -6.42
CA ILE A 84 8.36 -6.98 -6.46
C ILE A 84 7.94 -7.51 -7.84
N PRO A 85 7.31 -8.71 -7.90
CA PRO A 85 6.73 -9.18 -9.14
C PRO A 85 5.53 -8.27 -9.54
N PRO A 86 5.23 -8.15 -10.85
CA PRO A 86 4.10 -7.33 -11.31
C PRO A 86 2.75 -7.73 -10.74
N ASP A 87 2.64 -8.96 -10.24
CA ASP A 87 1.45 -9.58 -9.66
C ASP A 87 1.56 -9.84 -8.15
N ILE A 88 2.38 -9.04 -7.44
CA ILE A 88 2.57 -9.16 -5.97
C ILE A 88 1.25 -9.32 -5.20
N VAL A 89 0.19 -8.69 -5.69
CA VAL A 89 -1.14 -8.74 -5.07
C VAL A 89 -1.80 -10.13 -5.11
N ASN A 90 -1.26 -11.03 -5.92
CA ASN A 90 -1.66 -12.45 -5.99
C ASN A 90 -0.72 -13.38 -5.23
N ASN A 91 0.33 -12.83 -4.59
CA ASN A 91 1.33 -13.60 -3.85
C ASN A 91 1.40 -13.14 -2.39
N PRO A 92 0.70 -13.84 -1.47
CA PRO A 92 0.62 -13.46 -0.05
C PRO A 92 1.97 -13.33 0.64
N GLU A 93 2.92 -14.23 0.31
CA GLU A 93 4.25 -14.21 0.94
C GLU A 93 5.09 -13.02 0.48
N ALA A 94 5.07 -12.70 -0.83
CA ALA A 94 5.75 -11.54 -1.38
C ALA A 94 5.13 -10.25 -0.84
N PHE A 95 3.80 -10.21 -0.75
CA PHE A 95 3.06 -9.07 -0.20
C PHE A 95 3.38 -8.85 1.27
N LYS A 96 3.45 -9.93 2.07
CA LYS A 96 3.84 -9.85 3.48
C LYS A 96 5.27 -9.34 3.65
N ARG A 97 6.24 -9.90 2.89
CA ARG A 97 7.64 -9.44 2.93
C ARG A 97 7.76 -7.95 2.61
N PHE A 98 6.99 -7.48 1.63
CA PHE A 98 6.93 -6.07 1.30
C PHE A 98 6.36 -5.24 2.46
N GLN A 99 5.25 -5.65 3.07
CA GLN A 99 4.67 -4.95 4.23
C GLN A 99 5.66 -4.88 5.40
N ASP A 100 6.33 -5.99 5.73
CA ASP A 100 7.29 -6.08 6.83
C ASP A 100 8.50 -5.14 6.59
N ALA A 101 9.05 -5.10 5.37
CA ALA A 101 10.14 -4.19 5.03
C ALA A 101 9.73 -2.70 5.13
N GLN A 102 8.52 -2.37 4.69
CA GLN A 102 7.99 -1.01 4.78
C GLN A 102 7.69 -0.60 6.23
N ALA A 103 7.22 -1.52 7.07
CA ALA A 103 6.99 -1.29 8.49
C ALA A 103 8.31 -1.07 9.25
N GLN A 104 9.36 -1.83 8.94
CA GLN A 104 10.70 -1.64 9.51
C GLN A 104 11.24 -0.24 9.18
N LEU A 105 11.12 0.22 7.95
CA LEU A 105 11.54 1.57 7.56
C LEU A 105 10.74 2.64 8.31
N THR A 106 9.44 2.49 8.44
CA THR A 106 8.58 3.42 9.19
C THR A 106 9.03 3.50 10.65
N GLY A 107 9.27 2.36 11.31
CA GLY A 107 9.75 2.33 12.68
C GLY A 107 11.14 2.97 12.86
N ALA A 108 12.07 2.71 11.94
CA ALA A 108 13.39 3.31 11.97
C ALA A 108 13.35 4.84 11.77
N LEU A 109 12.52 5.33 10.84
CA LEU A 109 12.30 6.76 10.64
C LEU A 109 11.67 7.42 11.86
N GLY A 110 10.73 6.77 12.53
CA GLY A 110 10.15 7.27 13.79
C GLY A 110 11.22 7.47 14.86
N ARG A 111 12.14 6.50 15.02
CA ARG A 111 13.29 6.62 15.96
C ARG A 111 14.25 7.74 15.56
N LEU A 112 14.53 7.90 14.26
CA LEU A 112 15.38 8.99 13.78
C LEU A 112 14.77 10.36 14.09
N LEU A 113 13.46 10.53 13.85
CA LEU A 113 12.76 11.77 14.18
C LEU A 113 12.76 12.04 15.70
N ALA A 114 12.63 11.00 16.52
CA ALA A 114 12.70 11.14 17.99
C ALA A 114 14.09 11.59 18.49
N VAL A 115 15.17 11.38 17.72
CA VAL A 115 16.49 11.92 18.04
C VAL A 115 16.45 13.45 18.09
N SER A 116 15.74 14.11 17.16
CA SER A 116 15.68 15.57 17.07
C SER A 116 15.18 16.24 18.36
N GLU A 117 14.34 15.53 19.15
CA GLU A 117 13.84 16.06 20.42
C GLU A 117 14.94 16.26 21.47
N ARG A 118 16.06 15.54 21.34
CA ARG A 118 17.23 15.63 22.23
C ARG A 118 18.29 16.65 21.73
N TYR A 119 18.14 17.13 20.51
CA TYR A 119 19.10 18.03 19.85
C TYR A 119 18.40 19.32 19.38
N PRO A 120 18.32 20.38 20.22
CA PRO A 120 17.58 21.60 19.91
C PRO A 120 18.05 22.29 18.62
N ASP A 121 19.35 22.26 18.32
CA ASP A 121 19.91 22.84 17.11
C ASP A 121 19.46 22.11 15.85
N LEU A 122 19.34 20.78 15.90
CA LEU A 122 18.75 19.97 14.84
C LEU A 122 17.26 20.27 14.69
N LYS A 123 16.52 20.30 15.78
CA LYS A 123 15.08 20.57 15.82
C LYS A 123 14.72 21.93 15.20
N SER A 124 15.58 22.93 15.36
CA SER A 124 15.41 24.27 14.79
C SER A 124 15.97 24.45 13.38
N ASN A 125 16.67 23.41 12.85
CA ASN A 125 17.28 23.49 11.53
C ASN A 125 16.22 23.50 10.42
N GLN A 126 16.26 24.51 9.54
CA GLN A 126 15.27 24.69 8.47
C GLN A 126 15.24 23.53 7.47
N ASN A 127 16.41 22.96 7.12
CA ASN A 127 16.48 21.83 6.21
C ASN A 127 15.84 20.58 6.83
N PHE A 128 16.11 20.34 8.12
CA PHE A 128 15.48 19.26 8.86
C PHE A 128 13.95 19.38 8.89
N LEU A 129 13.45 20.57 9.25
CA LEU A 129 12.00 20.86 9.27
C LEU A 129 11.35 20.70 7.89
N ALA A 130 12.03 21.14 6.82
CA ALA A 130 11.54 20.95 5.46
C ALA A 130 11.47 19.47 5.06
N LEU A 131 12.50 18.68 5.40
CA LEU A 131 12.55 17.24 5.14
C LEU A 131 11.49 16.49 5.96
N GLN A 132 11.30 16.84 7.24
CA GLN A 132 10.26 16.29 8.09
C GLN A 132 8.87 16.54 7.50
N SER A 133 8.58 17.78 7.11
CA SER A 133 7.30 18.13 6.47
C SER A 133 7.06 17.37 5.17
N GLN A 134 8.10 17.20 4.34
CA GLN A 134 8.00 16.39 3.11
C GLN A 134 7.75 14.92 3.42
N LEU A 135 8.38 14.37 4.45
CA LEU A 135 8.17 12.99 4.90
C LEU A 135 6.74 12.79 5.40
N GLU A 136 6.25 13.66 6.28
CA GLU A 136 4.87 13.63 6.80
C GLU A 136 3.85 13.74 5.67
N GLY A 137 4.06 14.66 4.72
CA GLY A 137 3.21 14.79 3.54
C GLY A 137 3.23 13.54 2.65
N THR A 138 4.38 12.85 2.58
CA THR A 138 4.51 11.58 1.83
C THR A 138 3.80 10.44 2.55
N GLU A 139 3.93 10.32 3.88
CA GLU A 139 3.20 9.32 4.68
C GLU A 139 1.68 9.49 4.56
N ASN A 140 1.19 10.73 4.60
CA ASN A 140 -0.23 11.00 4.38
C ASN A 140 -0.70 10.55 2.99
N ARG A 141 0.09 10.78 1.93
CA ARG A 141 -0.24 10.32 0.58
C ARG A 141 -0.20 8.80 0.48
N ILE A 142 0.76 8.14 1.14
CA ILE A 142 0.80 6.67 1.24
C ILE A 142 -0.47 6.15 1.90
N ALA A 143 -0.91 6.76 3.00
CA ALA A 143 -2.13 6.36 3.70
C ALA A 143 -3.39 6.50 2.82
N VAL A 144 -3.51 7.60 2.07
CA VAL A 144 -4.61 7.80 1.10
C VAL A 144 -4.56 6.76 -0.01
N ALA A 145 -3.40 6.58 -0.66
CA ALA A 145 -3.25 5.61 -1.75
C ALA A 145 -3.52 4.17 -1.30
N ARG A 146 -3.11 3.80 -0.07
CA ARG A 146 -3.44 2.49 0.52
C ARG A 146 -4.94 2.31 0.72
N ARG A 147 -5.63 3.33 1.23
CA ARG A 147 -7.09 3.29 1.42
C ARG A 147 -7.81 3.09 0.09
N ASP A 148 -7.43 3.83 -0.94
CA ASP A 148 -8.04 3.74 -2.26
C ASP A 148 -7.79 2.37 -2.91
N TYR A 149 -6.58 1.82 -2.75
CA TYR A 149 -6.25 0.45 -3.14
C TYR A 149 -7.10 -0.60 -2.40
N ILE A 150 -7.22 -0.50 -1.07
CA ILE A 150 -8.01 -1.41 -0.23
C ILE A 150 -9.48 -1.41 -0.69
N GLU A 151 -10.03 -0.25 -0.98
CA GLU A 151 -11.41 -0.14 -1.45
C GLU A 151 -11.59 -0.79 -2.82
N ALA A 152 -10.66 -0.58 -3.75
CA ALA A 152 -10.70 -1.23 -5.07
C ALA A 152 -10.60 -2.75 -4.96
N VAL A 153 -9.70 -3.28 -4.10
CA VAL A 153 -9.58 -4.72 -3.83
C VAL A 153 -10.86 -5.28 -3.20
N ARG A 154 -11.44 -4.56 -2.24
CA ARG A 154 -12.69 -4.96 -1.60
C ARG A 154 -13.83 -5.11 -2.62
N GLN A 155 -13.98 -4.13 -3.51
CA GLN A 155 -15.01 -4.16 -4.55
C GLN A 155 -14.78 -5.31 -5.53
N TYR A 156 -13.53 -5.50 -5.99
CA TYR A 156 -13.17 -6.60 -6.85
C TYR A 156 -13.44 -7.96 -6.21
N ASN A 157 -12.99 -8.18 -4.98
CA ASN A 157 -13.20 -9.43 -4.27
C ASN A 157 -14.69 -9.69 -3.97
N THR A 158 -15.46 -8.64 -3.71
CA THR A 158 -16.91 -8.73 -3.53
C THR A 158 -17.59 -9.17 -4.82
N GLU A 159 -17.25 -8.55 -5.95
CA GLU A 159 -17.81 -8.90 -7.26
C GLU A 159 -17.54 -10.38 -7.62
N LEU A 160 -16.35 -10.91 -7.28
CA LEU A 160 -16.02 -12.32 -7.51
C LEU A 160 -16.83 -13.30 -6.64
N ARG A 161 -17.31 -12.87 -5.47
CA ARG A 161 -17.96 -13.73 -4.47
C ARG A 161 -19.48 -13.59 -4.44
N THR A 162 -20.03 -12.55 -5.07
CA THR A 162 -21.47 -12.30 -5.10
C THR A 162 -22.10 -12.74 -6.42
N PHE A 163 -23.40 -13.03 -6.39
CA PHE A 163 -24.16 -13.33 -7.61
C PHE A 163 -24.30 -12.04 -8.45
N PRO A 164 -24.11 -12.12 -9.75
CA PRO A 164 -23.78 -13.26 -10.61
C PRO A 164 -22.28 -13.48 -10.82
N GLY A 165 -21.41 -12.62 -10.30
CA GLY A 165 -19.97 -12.67 -10.48
C GLY A 165 -19.37 -14.03 -10.11
N ILE A 166 -19.89 -14.67 -9.06
CA ILE A 166 -19.45 -16.00 -8.62
C ILE A 166 -19.64 -17.10 -9.70
N ILE A 167 -20.70 -17.01 -10.51
CA ILE A 167 -20.93 -17.95 -11.62
C ILE A 167 -19.86 -17.75 -12.68
N TRP A 168 -19.59 -16.49 -13.03
CA TRP A 168 -18.60 -16.14 -14.04
C TRP A 168 -17.17 -16.44 -13.57
N ALA A 169 -16.87 -16.20 -12.29
CA ALA A 169 -15.59 -16.53 -11.69
C ALA A 169 -15.31 -18.04 -11.72
N SER A 170 -16.33 -18.87 -11.53
CA SER A 170 -16.19 -20.32 -11.54
C SER A 170 -16.15 -20.94 -12.94
N THR A 171 -16.66 -20.27 -13.96
CA THR A 171 -16.79 -20.81 -15.33
C THR A 171 -15.84 -20.14 -16.32
N ILE A 172 -16.09 -18.86 -16.64
CA ILE A 172 -15.41 -18.13 -17.71
C ILE A 172 -14.13 -17.44 -17.18
N TYR A 173 -14.14 -16.95 -15.93
CA TYR A 173 -13.07 -16.15 -15.35
C TYR A 173 -12.27 -16.92 -14.29
N LYS A 174 -12.02 -18.21 -14.48
CA LYS A 174 -11.31 -19.10 -13.54
C LYS A 174 -9.95 -18.59 -13.08
N ASN A 175 -9.32 -17.72 -13.87
CA ASN A 175 -8.03 -17.09 -13.54
C ASN A 175 -8.16 -15.85 -12.64
N ASN A 176 -9.38 -15.35 -12.40
CA ASN A 176 -9.63 -14.22 -11.54
C ASN A 176 -9.74 -14.70 -10.09
N LYS A 177 -8.64 -14.62 -9.36
CA LYS A 177 -8.57 -14.98 -7.93
C LYS A 177 -8.78 -13.74 -7.06
N PRO A 178 -9.28 -13.90 -5.82
CA PRO A 178 -9.26 -12.84 -4.82
C PRO A 178 -7.84 -12.32 -4.63
N MET A 179 -7.72 -11.01 -4.44
CA MET A 179 -6.43 -10.32 -4.29
C MET A 179 -6.17 -9.97 -2.83
N GLU A 180 -4.88 -9.92 -2.47
CA GLU A 180 -4.42 -9.55 -1.15
C GLU A 180 -4.61 -8.06 -0.89
N THR A 181 -4.79 -7.71 0.37
CA THR A 181 -4.97 -6.34 0.83
C THR A 181 -4.10 -6.05 2.05
N PHE A 182 -3.86 -4.77 2.29
CA PHE A 182 -3.19 -4.35 3.51
C PHE A 182 -4.06 -4.68 4.73
N THR A 183 -3.49 -5.46 5.64
CA THR A 183 -4.10 -5.72 6.95
C THR A 183 -3.52 -4.78 7.98
N VAL A 184 -4.35 -4.31 8.89
CA VAL A 184 -3.88 -3.60 10.09
C VAL A 184 -3.18 -4.63 10.96
N ALA A 185 -1.95 -4.33 11.41
CA ALA A 185 -1.25 -5.20 12.35
C ALA A 185 -2.14 -5.48 13.57
N GLU A 186 -2.10 -6.70 14.08
CA GLU A 186 -2.98 -7.15 15.17
C GLU A 186 -2.80 -6.29 16.44
N ASP A 187 -1.60 -5.78 16.66
CA ASP A 187 -1.24 -4.93 17.80
C ASP A 187 -2.04 -3.60 17.87
N VAL A 188 -2.54 -3.12 16.71
CA VAL A 188 -3.34 -1.88 16.62
C VAL A 188 -4.84 -2.16 16.85
N LYS A 189 -5.26 -3.42 16.83
CA LYS A 189 -6.66 -3.80 17.06
C LYS A 189 -7.04 -3.83 18.55
N THR A 190 -6.06 -3.90 19.44
CA THR A 190 -6.29 -3.84 20.89
C THR A 190 -6.19 -2.39 21.37
N PRO A 191 -7.25 -1.81 21.94
CA PRO A 191 -7.15 -0.48 22.56
C PRO A 191 -6.08 -0.51 23.65
N PRO A 192 -5.23 0.53 23.76
CA PRO A 192 -4.28 0.60 24.87
C PRO A 192 -5.03 0.56 26.20
N GLN A 193 -4.67 -0.41 27.05
CA GLN A 193 -5.21 -0.44 28.43
C GLN A 193 -4.61 0.72 29.20
N VAL A 194 -5.40 1.75 29.43
CA VAL A 194 -5.05 2.82 30.36
C VAL A 194 -5.22 2.27 31.77
N LYS A 195 -4.10 1.99 32.45
CA LYS A 195 -4.09 1.74 33.90
C LYS A 195 -3.99 3.09 34.58
N PHE A 196 -5.04 3.47 35.28
CA PHE A 196 -5.03 4.59 36.23
C PHE A 196 -4.33 4.17 37.53
#